data_843803dc3d1c8a414bee0641188c7d00
#
_entry.id   843803dc3d1c8a414bee0641188c7d00
#
_cell.length_a   1.000
_cell.length_b   1.000
_cell.length_c   1.000
_cell.angle_alpha   90.00
_cell.angle_beta   90.00
_cell.angle_gamma   90.00
#
_symmetry.space_group_name_H-M   'P 1'
#
loop_
_entity.id
_entity.type
_entity.pdbx_description
1 polymer ?
#
loop_
_entity_poly.entity_id
_entity_poly.type
_entity_poly.pdbx_seq_one_letter_code
_entity_poly.pdbx_strand_id
1 'polypeptide(L)'
;MDAVSVLVALAAVAVVVYYYAYRGLNYFKKHGIDHIKPTPFLGNMGQFVFRKKPMADVLKRTYYHNPDAKYVGFYEFSVPIIVLRDVELIKNVAIKNVDSFAEHRDFIPAELNPLFEKMLFVLGGNEWKDVRAQLTPIFTSSKIKAMFMLMTQVASRFADYLTKLPEEERSELEFKNVMTKYTNDVIASCVFGLDVDTFKDPDNALYANGKKATSFNGFLPGIKFMIQRNMTSISKLLNIKLIGKDVEDFFGNTIKENMKYREENGIYRPDMLQHLLDIQKNNKTEKPFSDRSVISNAFSFYFGGYDSVSSQASMVMYNLLANPECLKRLQEEVDEVLENTKGQITYEAISGMEYMDAVVNEALRLYPAVIFLDRQCSKDFELPPAVPGGKPFTVKKGTNLWIPVHAIQTDPKYYDNPDQFDPDRFLQDGKRILGSGTYMPFGIGPRICIGIRFATIEMKVMIFYILARCDLKNCSKTEIPLKLSVNVLGNVARDGYWMNIQPRENCNRYVDNLIPNGTCNAGCQ
;
A
#
# COMPACT_ATOMS: atom_id res chain seq x y z
N MET A 1 -8.37 -12.65 -53.81
CA MET A 1 -9.64 -12.51 -53.08
C MET A 1 -10.46 -11.45 -53.83
N ASP A 2 -11.67 -11.74 -54.19
CA ASP A 2 -12.55 -10.77 -54.81
C ASP A 2 -13.06 -9.75 -53.77
N ALA A 3 -13.53 -8.58 -54.21
CA ALA A 3 -13.99 -7.52 -53.35
C ALA A 3 -15.13 -7.98 -52.40
N VAL A 4 -15.93 -8.93 -52.83
CA VAL A 4 -17.04 -9.50 -52.06
C VAL A 4 -16.50 -10.32 -50.88
N SER A 5 -15.48 -11.17 -51.08
CA SER A 5 -14.86 -11.97 -50.03
C SER A 5 -14.20 -11.08 -48.97
N VAL A 6 -13.57 -9.96 -49.37
CA VAL A 6 -12.99 -8.96 -48.44
C VAL A 6 -14.09 -8.30 -47.62
N LEU A 7 -15.19 -7.88 -48.23
CA LEU A 7 -16.33 -7.27 -47.53
C LEU A 7 -16.97 -8.23 -46.52
N VAL A 8 -17.15 -9.49 -46.89
CA VAL A 8 -17.71 -10.53 -46.00
C VAL A 8 -16.77 -10.76 -44.81
N ALA A 9 -15.46 -10.85 -45.05
CA ALA A 9 -14.46 -10.97 -43.95
C ALA A 9 -14.49 -9.76 -43.02
N LEU A 10 -14.54 -8.54 -43.54
CA LEU A 10 -14.64 -7.31 -42.74
C LEU A 10 -15.95 -7.27 -41.95
N ALA A 11 -17.07 -7.65 -42.52
CA ALA A 11 -18.34 -7.74 -41.80
C ALA A 11 -18.30 -8.78 -40.68
N ALA A 12 -17.71 -9.95 -40.92
CA ALA A 12 -17.54 -10.99 -39.91
C ALA A 12 -16.65 -10.47 -38.74
N VAL A 13 -15.54 -9.82 -39.05
CA VAL A 13 -14.68 -9.19 -38.07
C VAL A 13 -15.45 -8.12 -37.27
N ALA A 14 -16.22 -7.27 -37.94
CA ALA A 14 -17.04 -6.24 -37.27
C ALA A 14 -18.08 -6.85 -36.32
N VAL A 15 -18.74 -7.95 -36.70
CA VAL A 15 -19.68 -8.68 -35.83
C VAL A 15 -18.97 -9.28 -34.62
N VAL A 16 -17.81 -9.88 -34.80
CA VAL A 16 -16.99 -10.42 -33.72
C VAL A 16 -16.55 -9.30 -32.77
N VAL A 17 -16.03 -8.20 -33.29
CA VAL A 17 -15.64 -7.02 -32.55
C VAL A 17 -16.82 -6.45 -31.75
N TYR A 18 -17.98 -6.29 -32.41
CA TYR A 18 -19.22 -5.85 -31.76
C TYR A 18 -19.65 -6.79 -30.63
N TYR A 19 -19.65 -8.09 -30.87
CA TYR A 19 -20.00 -9.09 -29.85
C TYR A 19 -19.07 -8.97 -28.61
N TYR A 20 -17.77 -8.94 -28.82
CA TYR A 20 -16.83 -8.81 -27.70
C TYR A 20 -16.87 -7.45 -27.00
N ALA A 21 -17.18 -6.38 -27.77
CA ALA A 21 -17.31 -5.03 -27.19
C ALA A 21 -18.48 -4.92 -26.21
N TYR A 22 -19.57 -5.63 -26.47
CA TYR A 22 -20.78 -5.53 -25.65
C TYR A 22 -21.02 -6.75 -24.75
N ARG A 23 -20.20 -7.79 -24.89
CA ARG A 23 -20.32 -9.00 -24.07
C ARG A 23 -20.16 -8.67 -22.60
N GLY A 24 -21.14 -9.02 -21.78
CA GLY A 24 -21.14 -8.82 -20.34
C GLY A 24 -21.61 -7.44 -19.87
N LEU A 25 -21.63 -6.40 -20.72
CA LEU A 25 -22.01 -5.03 -20.33
C LEU A 25 -23.49 -4.85 -19.96
N ASN A 26 -24.31 -5.90 -20.12
CA ASN A 26 -25.72 -5.90 -19.72
C ASN A 26 -25.98 -6.56 -18.36
N TYR A 27 -24.93 -6.96 -17.64
CA TYR A 27 -25.06 -7.72 -16.38
C TYR A 27 -25.92 -6.96 -15.37
N PHE A 28 -25.57 -5.75 -15.00
CA PHE A 28 -26.29 -4.99 -13.99
C PHE A 28 -27.71 -4.61 -14.43
N LYS A 29 -27.90 -4.27 -15.71
CA LYS A 29 -29.22 -3.99 -16.25
C LYS A 29 -30.17 -5.19 -16.11
N LYS A 30 -29.69 -6.41 -16.38
CA LYS A 30 -30.48 -7.65 -16.25
C LYS A 30 -30.87 -7.93 -14.80
N HIS A 31 -30.06 -7.50 -13.83
CA HIS A 31 -30.28 -7.73 -12.41
C HIS A 31 -30.94 -6.55 -11.69
N GLY A 32 -31.28 -5.46 -12.41
CA GLY A 32 -31.90 -4.28 -11.82
C GLY A 32 -30.98 -3.51 -10.86
N ILE A 33 -29.64 -3.64 -11.02
CA ILE A 33 -28.65 -2.92 -10.22
C ILE A 33 -28.29 -1.64 -10.95
N ASP A 34 -28.37 -0.53 -10.22
CA ASP A 34 -28.04 0.79 -10.74
C ASP A 34 -26.52 0.90 -11.01
N HIS A 35 -26.17 1.50 -12.14
CA HIS A 35 -24.78 1.57 -12.59
C HIS A 35 -24.56 2.69 -13.60
N ILE A 36 -23.34 3.21 -13.65
CA ILE A 36 -22.93 4.12 -14.72
C ILE A 36 -22.86 3.34 -16.03
N LYS A 37 -23.52 3.85 -17.08
CA LYS A 37 -23.51 3.23 -18.41
C LYS A 37 -22.07 2.96 -18.89
N PRO A 38 -21.70 1.71 -19.13
CA PRO A 38 -20.35 1.37 -19.58
C PRO A 38 -20.13 1.73 -21.04
N THR A 39 -18.88 2.04 -21.40
CA THR A 39 -18.45 2.17 -22.79
C THR A 39 -17.95 0.82 -23.34
N PRO A 40 -18.16 0.53 -24.64
CA PRO A 40 -17.63 -0.68 -25.24
C PRO A 40 -16.13 -0.85 -24.96
N PHE A 41 -15.67 -2.08 -24.70
CA PHE A 41 -14.32 -2.50 -24.33
C PHE A 41 -13.78 -1.93 -23.01
N LEU A 42 -14.04 -0.66 -22.72
CA LEU A 42 -13.43 0.06 -21.58
C LEU A 42 -14.29 0.00 -20.31
N GLY A 43 -15.57 -0.36 -20.42
CA GLY A 43 -16.48 -0.30 -19.27
C GLY A 43 -16.54 1.12 -18.71
N ASN A 44 -16.26 1.26 -17.42
CA ASN A 44 -16.19 2.56 -16.74
C ASN A 44 -14.74 3.08 -16.57
N MET A 45 -13.74 2.33 -17.08
CA MET A 45 -12.33 2.66 -16.94
C MET A 45 -11.83 3.75 -17.90
N GLY A 46 -12.65 4.18 -18.88
CA GLY A 46 -12.19 5.03 -19.98
C GLY A 46 -11.49 6.31 -19.54
N GLN A 47 -11.97 7.01 -18.51
CA GLN A 47 -11.35 8.25 -18.03
C GLN A 47 -9.97 8.00 -17.42
N PHE A 48 -9.75 6.87 -16.74
CA PHE A 48 -8.46 6.47 -16.21
C PHE A 48 -7.51 5.99 -17.32
N VAL A 49 -7.97 5.12 -18.21
CA VAL A 49 -7.17 4.57 -19.33
C VAL A 49 -6.64 5.69 -20.24
N PHE A 50 -7.49 6.68 -20.54
CA PHE A 50 -7.08 7.86 -21.32
C PHE A 50 -6.39 8.96 -20.49
N ARG A 51 -6.01 8.68 -19.24
CA ARG A 51 -5.28 9.59 -18.34
C ARG A 51 -5.96 10.95 -18.15
N LYS A 52 -7.30 10.97 -18.18
CA LYS A 52 -8.08 12.19 -17.97
C LYS A 52 -8.38 12.46 -16.50
N LYS A 53 -8.52 11.38 -15.71
CA LYS A 53 -8.80 11.45 -14.27
C LYS A 53 -8.07 10.36 -13.50
N PRO A 54 -7.63 10.63 -12.24
CA PRO A 54 -7.16 9.61 -11.33
C PRO A 54 -8.21 8.54 -11.09
N MET A 55 -7.79 7.32 -10.75
CA MET A 55 -8.73 6.23 -10.45
C MET A 55 -9.59 6.52 -9.21
N ALA A 56 -9.06 7.26 -8.25
CA ALA A 56 -9.79 7.75 -7.08
C ALA A 56 -11.05 8.54 -7.47
N ASP A 57 -10.94 9.48 -8.44
CA ASP A 57 -12.07 10.27 -8.94
C ASP A 57 -13.09 9.43 -9.70
N VAL A 58 -12.60 8.44 -10.48
CA VAL A 58 -13.49 7.51 -11.20
C VAL A 58 -14.32 6.70 -10.22
N LEU A 59 -13.72 6.21 -9.14
CA LEU A 59 -14.42 5.48 -8.09
C LEU A 59 -15.31 6.40 -7.24
N LYS A 60 -14.86 7.61 -6.91
CA LYS A 60 -15.67 8.61 -6.18
C LYS A 60 -16.94 8.94 -6.97
N ARG A 61 -16.84 9.14 -8.29
CA ARG A 61 -18.02 9.32 -9.17
C ARG A 61 -18.95 8.11 -9.15
N THR A 62 -18.44 6.90 -9.14
CA THR A 62 -19.24 5.68 -9.06
C THR A 62 -19.93 5.56 -7.71
N TYR A 63 -19.21 5.83 -6.65
CA TYR A 63 -19.73 5.84 -5.27
C TYR A 63 -20.91 6.79 -5.10
N TYR A 64 -20.85 8.00 -5.67
CA TYR A 64 -21.94 9.00 -5.59
C TYR A 64 -23.01 8.85 -6.67
N HIS A 65 -22.95 7.82 -7.54
CA HIS A 65 -23.90 7.65 -8.64
C HIS A 65 -25.35 7.54 -8.16
N ASN A 66 -25.61 6.79 -7.10
CA ASN A 66 -26.91 6.69 -6.44
C ASN A 66 -26.73 6.75 -4.91
N PRO A 67 -27.03 7.90 -4.26
CA PRO A 67 -26.86 8.08 -2.83
C PRO A 67 -27.69 7.13 -1.95
N ASP A 68 -28.85 6.68 -2.42
CA ASP A 68 -29.76 5.82 -1.68
C ASP A 68 -29.42 4.33 -1.78
N ALA A 69 -28.56 3.97 -2.74
CA ALA A 69 -28.19 2.58 -2.94
C ALA A 69 -27.11 2.11 -1.97
N LYS A 70 -27.24 0.90 -1.41
CA LYS A 70 -26.24 0.23 -0.58
C LYS A 70 -25.02 -0.21 -1.38
N TYR A 71 -25.21 -0.47 -2.67
CA TYR A 71 -24.17 -0.83 -3.62
C TYR A 71 -24.60 -0.45 -5.03
N VAL A 72 -23.62 -0.23 -5.90
CA VAL A 72 -23.82 0.13 -7.32
C VAL A 72 -22.92 -0.73 -8.21
N GLY A 73 -23.27 -0.83 -9.48
CA GLY A 73 -22.49 -1.56 -10.47
C GLY A 73 -21.37 -0.71 -11.08
N PHE A 74 -20.24 -1.33 -11.32
CA PHE A 74 -19.09 -0.79 -12.02
C PHE A 74 -18.55 -1.83 -13.01
N TYR A 75 -18.03 -1.41 -14.14
CA TYR A 75 -17.37 -2.31 -15.09
C TYR A 75 -15.88 -1.99 -15.20
N GLU A 76 -15.06 -2.90 -14.67
CA GLU A 76 -13.63 -2.91 -14.97
C GLU A 76 -13.44 -3.59 -16.34
N PHE A 77 -13.36 -2.80 -17.41
CA PHE A 77 -13.50 -3.26 -18.79
C PHE A 77 -14.84 -3.99 -19.00
N SER A 78 -14.82 -5.28 -19.31
CA SER A 78 -16.01 -6.12 -19.44
C SER A 78 -16.38 -6.88 -18.15
N VAL A 79 -15.58 -6.75 -17.07
CA VAL A 79 -15.79 -7.48 -15.81
C VAL A 79 -16.73 -6.68 -14.91
N PRO A 80 -17.89 -7.24 -14.51
CA PRO A 80 -18.79 -6.57 -13.58
C PRO A 80 -18.22 -6.59 -12.15
N ILE A 81 -18.23 -5.44 -11.49
CA ILE A 81 -17.78 -5.22 -10.12
C ILE A 81 -18.92 -4.59 -9.32
N ILE A 82 -19.20 -5.11 -8.14
CA ILE A 82 -20.15 -4.51 -7.21
C ILE A 82 -19.38 -3.55 -6.28
N VAL A 83 -19.67 -2.26 -6.35
CA VAL A 83 -19.07 -1.25 -5.48
C VAL A 83 -19.98 -1.05 -4.27
N LEU A 84 -19.48 -1.45 -3.09
CA LEU A 84 -20.19 -1.32 -1.84
C LEU A 84 -20.15 0.12 -1.33
N ARG A 85 -21.27 0.62 -0.80
CA ARG A 85 -21.41 1.99 -0.31
C ARG A 85 -21.84 2.09 1.14
N ASP A 86 -22.70 1.18 1.56
CA ASP A 86 -23.23 1.12 2.91
C ASP A 86 -22.23 0.50 3.87
N VAL A 87 -21.85 1.22 4.93
CA VAL A 87 -20.81 0.79 5.88
C VAL A 87 -21.22 -0.46 6.64
N GLU A 88 -22.50 -0.62 6.97
CA GLU A 88 -22.99 -1.81 7.66
C GLU A 88 -22.96 -3.04 6.73
N LEU A 89 -23.25 -2.84 5.44
CA LEU A 89 -23.08 -3.90 4.44
C LEU A 89 -21.59 -4.25 4.26
N ILE A 90 -20.69 -3.27 4.27
CA ILE A 90 -19.24 -3.49 4.21
C ILE A 90 -18.77 -4.32 5.41
N LYS A 91 -19.20 -3.98 6.63
CA LYS A 91 -18.90 -4.78 7.82
C LYS A 91 -19.48 -6.19 7.72
N ASN A 92 -20.68 -6.31 7.19
CA ASN A 92 -21.33 -7.61 6.97
C ASN A 92 -20.49 -8.50 6.03
N VAL A 93 -20.06 -7.96 4.88
CA VAL A 93 -19.25 -8.66 3.87
C VAL A 93 -17.84 -8.94 4.37
N ALA A 94 -17.14 -7.92 4.88
CA ALA A 94 -15.70 -8.00 5.14
C ALA A 94 -15.34 -8.59 6.52
N ILE A 95 -16.28 -8.59 7.47
CA ILE A 95 -16.06 -9.06 8.85
C ILE A 95 -16.94 -10.28 9.15
N LYS A 96 -18.27 -10.13 9.09
CA LYS A 96 -19.20 -11.18 9.55
C LYS A 96 -19.22 -12.39 8.60
N ASN A 97 -19.11 -12.16 7.31
CA ASN A 97 -19.15 -13.19 6.27
C ASN A 97 -17.81 -13.35 5.54
N VAL A 98 -16.70 -13.16 6.25
CA VAL A 98 -15.35 -13.25 5.67
C VAL A 98 -15.10 -14.59 4.98
N ASP A 99 -15.67 -15.69 5.45
CA ASP A 99 -15.52 -17.01 4.82
C ASP A 99 -16.09 -17.07 3.40
N SER A 100 -17.04 -16.18 3.08
CA SER A 100 -17.59 -16.04 1.73
C SER A 100 -16.85 -15.00 0.88
N PHE A 101 -16.02 -14.14 1.50
CA PHE A 101 -15.37 -12.99 0.88
C PHE A 101 -13.91 -12.82 1.31
N ALA A 102 -13.25 -13.89 1.74
CA ALA A 102 -11.84 -13.84 2.13
C ALA A 102 -10.89 -13.76 0.93
N GLU A 103 -11.35 -14.04 -0.27
CA GLU A 103 -10.49 -14.10 -1.45
C GLU A 103 -10.34 -12.75 -2.11
N HIS A 104 -9.18 -12.54 -2.74
CA HIS A 104 -8.91 -11.48 -3.69
C HIS A 104 -9.12 -12.02 -5.10
N ARG A 105 -9.44 -11.16 -6.04
CA ARG A 105 -9.42 -11.55 -7.44
C ARG A 105 -7.98 -11.86 -7.85
N ASP A 106 -7.78 -13.01 -8.48
CA ASP A 106 -6.47 -13.37 -9.05
C ASP A 106 -6.04 -12.31 -10.07
N PHE A 107 -4.89 -11.71 -9.84
CA PHE A 107 -4.31 -10.73 -10.74
C PHE A 107 -2.81 -10.97 -11.01
N ILE A 108 -2.19 -11.93 -10.30
CA ILE A 108 -0.80 -12.33 -10.48
C ILE A 108 -0.77 -13.86 -10.65
N PRO A 109 -0.73 -14.38 -11.88
CA PRO A 109 -0.58 -15.82 -12.09
C PRO A 109 0.73 -16.32 -11.48
N ALA A 110 0.61 -17.25 -10.53
CA ALA A 110 1.76 -17.79 -9.78
C ALA A 110 2.80 -18.45 -10.71
N GLU A 111 2.32 -19.11 -11.77
CA GLU A 111 3.20 -19.79 -12.73
C GLU A 111 4.11 -18.81 -13.49
N LEU A 112 3.67 -17.56 -13.67
CA LEU A 112 4.46 -16.51 -14.33
C LEU A 112 5.34 -15.73 -13.35
N ASN A 113 4.99 -15.74 -12.06
CA ASN A 113 5.60 -14.90 -11.03
C ASN A 113 5.85 -15.71 -9.75
N PRO A 114 6.84 -16.62 -9.73
CA PRO A 114 7.07 -17.57 -8.62
C PRO A 114 7.31 -16.92 -7.25
N LEU A 115 7.91 -15.73 -7.17
CA LEU A 115 8.09 -15.02 -5.89
C LEU A 115 6.76 -14.66 -5.23
N PHE A 116 5.69 -14.47 -6.03
CA PHE A 116 4.37 -14.11 -5.51
C PHE A 116 3.54 -15.32 -5.05
N GLU A 117 3.90 -16.55 -5.46
CA GLU A 117 3.08 -17.75 -5.30
C GLU A 117 2.60 -18.02 -3.87
N LYS A 118 3.49 -17.85 -2.88
CA LYS A 118 3.22 -18.13 -1.47
C LYS A 118 3.10 -16.88 -0.59
N MET A 119 2.97 -15.72 -1.20
CA MET A 119 2.73 -14.49 -0.45
C MET A 119 1.35 -14.52 0.22
N LEU A 120 1.31 -14.07 1.48
CA LEU A 120 0.07 -13.96 2.26
C LEU A 120 -1.04 -13.19 1.50
N PHE A 121 -0.69 -12.18 0.73
CA PHE A 121 -1.63 -11.35 -0.02
C PHE A 121 -2.32 -12.11 -1.15
N VAL A 122 -1.61 -13.03 -1.83
CA VAL A 122 -2.13 -13.80 -2.98
C VAL A 122 -2.92 -15.02 -2.53
N LEU A 123 -2.59 -15.57 -1.36
CA LEU A 123 -3.24 -16.78 -0.85
C LEU A 123 -4.73 -16.59 -0.56
N GLY A 124 -5.52 -17.64 -0.80
CA GLY A 124 -6.95 -17.71 -0.53
C GLY A 124 -7.33 -18.86 0.40
N GLY A 125 -8.61 -18.93 0.77
CA GLY A 125 -9.21 -20.02 1.53
C GLY A 125 -8.49 -20.36 2.84
N ASN A 126 -8.37 -21.66 3.11
CA ASN A 126 -7.73 -22.16 4.32
C ASN A 126 -6.22 -21.93 4.34
N GLU A 127 -5.56 -21.99 3.17
CA GLU A 127 -4.12 -21.74 3.08
C GLU A 127 -3.77 -20.31 3.56
N TRP A 128 -4.57 -19.33 3.18
CA TRP A 128 -4.42 -17.97 3.71
C TRP A 128 -4.59 -17.91 5.23
N LYS A 129 -5.62 -18.59 5.79
CA LYS A 129 -5.87 -18.61 7.24
C LYS A 129 -4.68 -19.18 8.01
N ASP A 130 -4.14 -20.30 7.53
CA ASP A 130 -3.02 -20.98 8.14
C ASP A 130 -1.75 -20.13 8.12
N VAL A 131 -1.40 -19.59 6.95
CA VAL A 131 -0.22 -18.72 6.79
C VAL A 131 -0.40 -17.41 7.58
N ARG A 132 -1.59 -16.81 7.57
CA ARG A 132 -1.89 -15.61 8.35
C ARG A 132 -1.68 -15.84 9.85
N ALA A 133 -2.14 -16.97 10.38
CA ALA A 133 -1.97 -17.32 11.78
C ALA A 133 -0.48 -17.50 12.14
N GLN A 134 0.30 -18.14 11.26
CA GLN A 134 1.73 -18.34 11.43
C GLN A 134 2.54 -17.04 11.38
N LEU A 135 2.17 -16.09 10.50
CA LEU A 135 2.89 -14.84 10.32
C LEU A 135 2.51 -13.74 11.34
N THR A 136 1.31 -13.79 11.91
CA THR A 136 0.83 -12.76 12.86
C THR A 136 1.77 -12.52 14.04
N PRO A 137 2.41 -13.52 14.66
CA PRO A 137 3.36 -13.33 15.77
C PRO A 137 4.57 -12.47 15.42
N ILE A 138 4.99 -12.39 14.15
CA ILE A 138 6.12 -11.55 13.67
C ILE A 138 5.83 -10.07 13.91
N PHE A 139 4.55 -9.65 13.85
CA PHE A 139 4.11 -8.27 13.95
C PHE A 139 3.53 -7.91 15.34
N THR A 140 3.87 -8.68 16.38
CA THR A 140 3.52 -8.33 17.76
C THR A 140 4.33 -7.13 18.25
N SER A 141 3.80 -6.37 19.21
CA SER A 141 4.47 -5.18 19.76
C SER A 141 5.88 -5.50 20.28
N SER A 142 6.08 -6.65 20.91
CA SER A 142 7.40 -7.09 21.40
C SER A 142 8.42 -7.25 20.26
N LYS A 143 8.01 -7.84 19.13
CA LYS A 143 8.89 -8.04 17.97
C LYS A 143 9.17 -6.72 17.24
N ILE A 144 8.16 -5.87 17.10
CA ILE A 144 8.33 -4.52 16.54
C ILE A 144 9.27 -3.68 17.42
N LYS A 145 9.14 -3.76 18.76
CA LYS A 145 10.04 -3.08 19.69
C LYS A 145 11.50 -3.55 19.53
N ALA A 146 11.74 -4.83 19.27
CA ALA A 146 13.09 -5.33 18.98
C ALA A 146 13.66 -4.74 17.68
N MET A 147 12.83 -4.52 16.66
CA MET A 147 13.24 -3.90 15.39
C MET A 147 13.31 -2.36 15.44
N PHE A 148 12.73 -1.74 16.46
CA PHE A 148 12.71 -0.28 16.62
C PHE A 148 14.12 0.33 16.63
N MET A 149 15.08 -0.31 17.29
CA MET A 149 16.48 0.17 17.31
C MET A 149 17.10 0.18 15.91
N LEU A 150 16.75 -0.78 15.05
CA LEU A 150 17.21 -0.80 13.66
C LEU A 150 16.62 0.36 12.86
N MET A 151 15.32 0.66 13.08
CA MET A 151 14.65 1.80 12.45
C MET A 151 15.28 3.14 12.88
N THR A 152 15.59 3.31 14.17
CA THR A 152 16.20 4.55 14.69
C THR A 152 17.60 4.77 14.17
N GLN A 153 18.40 3.70 13.99
CA GLN A 153 19.73 3.78 13.39
C GLN A 153 19.66 4.29 11.95
N VAL A 154 18.74 3.74 11.15
CA VAL A 154 18.55 4.19 9.77
C VAL A 154 17.99 5.61 9.72
N ALA A 155 17.04 5.95 10.61
CA ALA A 155 16.45 7.30 10.66
C ALA A 155 17.48 8.36 11.06
N SER A 156 18.40 8.04 11.96
CA SER A 156 19.51 8.93 12.32
C SER A 156 20.43 9.19 11.12
N ARG A 157 20.87 8.12 10.43
CA ARG A 157 21.68 8.24 9.20
C ARG A 157 20.95 9.06 8.12
N PHE A 158 19.65 8.86 7.98
CA PHE A 158 18.81 9.59 7.03
C PHE A 158 18.72 11.09 7.35
N ALA A 159 18.43 11.44 8.60
CA ALA A 159 18.36 12.83 9.01
C ALA A 159 19.72 13.54 8.86
N ASP A 160 20.83 12.85 9.21
CA ASP A 160 22.18 13.35 8.98
C ASP A 160 22.48 13.56 7.49
N TYR A 161 22.04 12.66 6.63
CA TYR A 161 22.18 12.83 5.18
C TYR A 161 21.46 14.09 4.71
N LEU A 162 20.20 14.30 5.12
CA LEU A 162 19.41 15.47 4.72
C LEU A 162 20.06 16.79 5.14
N THR A 163 20.60 16.86 6.35
CA THR A 163 21.25 18.08 6.87
C THR A 163 22.58 18.37 6.17
N LYS A 164 23.26 17.35 5.63
CA LYS A 164 24.57 17.47 4.96
C LYS A 164 24.47 17.63 3.44
N LEU A 165 23.29 17.50 2.87
CA LEU A 165 23.09 17.77 1.44
C LEU A 165 23.53 19.19 1.08
N PRO A 166 24.12 19.42 -0.12
CA PRO A 166 24.36 20.76 -0.64
C PRO A 166 23.06 21.57 -0.68
N GLU A 167 23.15 22.87 -0.44
CA GLU A 167 21.97 23.76 -0.42
C GLU A 167 21.18 23.70 -1.74
N GLU A 168 21.86 23.57 -2.86
CA GLU A 168 21.27 23.46 -4.19
C GLU A 168 20.38 22.22 -4.31
N GLU A 169 20.78 21.08 -3.72
CA GLU A 169 20.00 19.83 -3.74
C GLU A 169 18.84 19.85 -2.75
N ARG A 170 19.04 20.38 -1.53
CA ARG A 170 18.01 20.40 -0.49
C ARG A 170 16.95 21.48 -0.67
N SER A 171 17.28 22.56 -1.43
CA SER A 171 16.34 23.65 -1.74
C SER A 171 15.20 23.22 -2.68
N GLU A 172 15.41 22.21 -3.52
CA GLU A 172 14.41 21.60 -4.40
C GLU A 172 14.53 20.07 -4.39
N LEU A 173 14.20 19.46 -3.25
CA LEU A 173 14.33 18.01 -3.05
C LEU A 173 13.04 17.30 -3.46
N GLU A 174 13.13 16.29 -4.34
CA GLU A 174 12.04 15.35 -4.55
C GLU A 174 12.04 14.33 -3.42
N PHE A 175 11.14 14.52 -2.46
CA PHE A 175 11.16 13.87 -1.17
C PHE A 175 10.92 12.35 -1.24
N LYS A 176 10.07 11.88 -2.16
CA LYS A 176 9.81 10.45 -2.30
C LYS A 176 11.08 9.67 -2.70
N ASN A 177 11.96 10.25 -3.50
CA ASN A 177 13.20 9.58 -3.90
C ASN A 177 14.11 9.28 -2.69
N VAL A 178 14.22 10.22 -1.75
CA VAL A 178 15.01 10.00 -0.53
C VAL A 178 14.27 9.10 0.46
N MET A 179 12.93 9.18 0.49
CA MET A 179 12.11 8.29 1.31
C MET A 179 12.21 6.82 0.89
N THR A 180 12.28 6.55 -0.41
CA THR A 180 12.49 5.17 -0.89
C THR A 180 13.85 4.60 -0.51
N LYS A 181 14.89 5.42 -0.39
CA LYS A 181 16.19 4.99 0.15
C LYS A 181 16.08 4.63 1.63
N TYR A 182 15.40 5.48 2.41
CA TYR A 182 15.16 5.22 3.84
C TYR A 182 14.40 3.91 4.05
N THR A 183 13.25 3.72 3.38
CA THR A 183 12.45 2.51 3.53
C THR A 183 13.18 1.26 3.03
N ASN A 184 14.02 1.38 1.97
CA ASN A 184 14.89 0.29 1.54
C ASN A 184 15.81 -0.18 2.66
N ASP A 185 16.50 0.76 3.31
CA ASP A 185 17.49 0.45 4.34
C ASP A 185 16.84 -0.10 5.62
N VAL A 186 15.68 0.44 6.02
CA VAL A 186 14.90 -0.10 7.13
C VAL A 186 14.48 -1.53 6.86
N ILE A 187 13.93 -1.79 5.68
CA ILE A 187 13.45 -3.13 5.32
C ILE A 187 14.62 -4.08 5.12
N ALA A 188 15.73 -3.65 4.50
CA ALA A 188 16.95 -4.45 4.39
C ALA A 188 17.39 -4.96 5.77
N SER A 189 17.41 -4.06 6.75
CA SER A 189 17.81 -4.37 8.13
C SER A 189 16.78 -5.23 8.87
N CYS A 190 15.49 -4.84 8.83
CA CYS A 190 14.44 -5.48 9.63
C CYS A 190 13.93 -6.79 9.03
N VAL A 191 13.92 -6.92 7.68
CA VAL A 191 13.42 -8.12 7.01
C VAL A 191 14.54 -9.11 6.75
N PHE A 192 15.63 -8.66 6.10
CA PHE A 192 16.71 -9.55 5.65
C PHE A 192 17.90 -9.58 6.61
N GLY A 193 17.99 -8.64 7.55
CA GLY A 193 19.15 -8.52 8.43
C GLY A 193 20.40 -8.02 7.74
N LEU A 194 20.23 -7.33 6.62
CA LEU A 194 21.33 -6.74 5.86
C LEU A 194 21.56 -5.29 6.31
N ASP A 195 22.80 -4.92 6.58
CA ASP A 195 23.16 -3.52 6.85
C ASP A 195 23.53 -2.86 5.52
N VAL A 196 22.62 -2.03 5.03
CA VAL A 196 22.73 -1.29 3.77
C VAL A 196 22.69 0.20 4.08
N ASP A 197 23.49 0.98 3.36
CA ASP A 197 23.48 2.44 3.42
C ASP A 197 23.30 2.99 2.00
N THR A 198 22.04 3.06 1.55
CA THR A 198 21.67 3.52 0.20
C THR A 198 21.96 5.02 -0.01
N PHE A 199 22.23 5.76 1.07
CA PHE A 199 22.63 7.18 0.97
C PHE A 199 24.09 7.32 0.56
N LYS A 200 24.96 6.40 1.00
CA LYS A 200 26.37 6.34 0.59
C LYS A 200 26.56 5.59 -0.72
N ASP A 201 25.77 4.52 -0.93
CA ASP A 201 25.82 3.69 -2.14
C ASP A 201 24.44 3.70 -2.83
N PRO A 202 24.14 4.75 -3.63
CA PRO A 202 22.85 4.88 -4.32
C PRO A 202 22.63 3.85 -5.43
N ASP A 203 23.69 3.18 -5.89
CA ASP A 203 23.64 2.12 -6.92
C ASP A 203 23.58 0.72 -6.30
N ASN A 204 23.39 0.66 -5.00
CA ASN A 204 23.22 -0.59 -4.26
C ASN A 204 22.25 -1.55 -4.94
N ALA A 205 22.66 -2.81 -5.10
CA ALA A 205 21.91 -3.81 -5.85
C ALA A 205 20.51 -4.08 -5.26
N LEU A 206 20.35 -4.04 -3.92
CA LEU A 206 19.04 -4.23 -3.27
C LEU A 206 18.09 -3.08 -3.63
N TYR A 207 18.55 -1.84 -3.52
CA TYR A 207 17.77 -0.66 -3.88
C TYR A 207 17.41 -0.64 -5.37
N ALA A 208 18.38 -0.91 -6.26
CA ALA A 208 18.16 -0.93 -7.70
C ALA A 208 17.13 -1.99 -8.13
N ASN A 209 17.22 -3.21 -7.58
CA ASN A 209 16.24 -4.27 -7.85
C ASN A 209 14.90 -4.00 -7.14
N GLY A 210 14.91 -3.41 -5.95
CA GLY A 210 13.70 -2.97 -5.26
C GLY A 210 12.89 -1.96 -6.07
N LYS A 211 13.57 -0.97 -6.62
CA LYS A 211 12.97 0.02 -7.51
C LYS A 211 12.35 -0.63 -8.76
N LYS A 212 13.03 -1.62 -9.37
CA LYS A 212 12.48 -2.39 -10.49
C LYS A 212 11.28 -3.24 -10.07
N ALA A 213 11.35 -3.90 -8.91
CA ALA A 213 10.29 -4.78 -8.39
C ALA A 213 8.98 -4.05 -8.09
N THR A 214 9.06 -2.78 -7.64
CA THR A 214 7.90 -1.97 -7.22
C THR A 214 7.47 -0.95 -8.28
N SER A 215 8.20 -0.81 -9.38
CA SER A 215 7.91 0.15 -10.44
C SER A 215 6.76 -0.33 -11.34
N PHE A 216 5.52 -0.19 -10.85
CA PHE A 216 4.31 -0.35 -11.68
C PHE A 216 3.90 0.96 -12.37
N ASN A 217 4.65 2.02 -12.17
CA ASN A 217 4.43 3.33 -12.73
C ASN A 217 4.92 3.38 -14.18
N GLY A 218 4.04 3.75 -15.09
CA GLY A 218 4.37 3.89 -16.50
C GLY A 218 3.41 3.16 -17.42
N PHE A 219 3.50 3.47 -18.71
CA PHE A 219 2.57 2.94 -19.70
C PHE A 219 2.69 1.41 -19.86
N LEU A 220 3.90 0.91 -20.09
CA LEU A 220 4.12 -0.53 -20.31
C LEU A 220 3.87 -1.40 -19.07
N PRO A 221 4.37 -1.07 -17.86
CA PRO A 221 4.02 -1.81 -16.65
C PRO A 221 2.52 -1.80 -16.37
N GLY A 222 1.84 -0.67 -16.55
CA GLY A 222 0.40 -0.56 -16.40
C GLY A 222 -0.36 -1.48 -17.36
N ILE A 223 0.03 -1.53 -18.64
CA ILE A 223 -0.56 -2.44 -19.62
C ILE A 223 -0.31 -3.91 -19.23
N LYS A 224 0.91 -4.29 -18.84
CA LYS A 224 1.21 -5.65 -18.39
C LYS A 224 0.32 -6.06 -17.22
N PHE A 225 0.19 -5.20 -16.21
CA PHE A 225 -0.69 -5.43 -15.06
C PHE A 225 -2.15 -5.62 -15.49
N MET A 226 -2.67 -4.75 -16.38
CA MET A 226 -4.04 -4.84 -16.89
C MET A 226 -4.30 -6.12 -17.70
N ILE A 227 -3.31 -6.57 -18.50
CA ILE A 227 -3.41 -7.83 -19.25
C ILE A 227 -3.40 -9.02 -18.28
N GLN A 228 -2.52 -9.05 -17.29
CA GLN A 228 -2.48 -10.14 -16.30
C GLN A 228 -3.80 -10.23 -15.53
N ARG A 229 -4.34 -9.09 -15.10
CA ARG A 229 -5.57 -9.03 -14.32
C ARG A 229 -6.83 -9.37 -15.10
N ASN A 230 -6.91 -8.97 -16.37
CA ASN A 230 -8.16 -9.09 -17.15
C ASN A 230 -8.11 -10.12 -18.28
N MET A 231 -6.91 -10.56 -18.70
CA MET A 231 -6.66 -11.45 -19.82
C MET A 231 -5.63 -12.51 -19.47
N THR A 232 -5.84 -13.22 -18.34
CA THR A 232 -4.87 -14.19 -17.77
C THR A 232 -4.42 -15.24 -18.79
N SER A 233 -5.33 -15.73 -19.66
CA SER A 233 -4.97 -16.69 -20.71
C SER A 233 -3.99 -16.11 -21.73
N ILE A 234 -4.19 -14.85 -22.12
CA ILE A 234 -3.28 -14.13 -23.03
C ILE A 234 -1.95 -13.88 -22.33
N SER A 235 -1.98 -13.50 -21.06
CA SER A 235 -0.78 -13.31 -20.25
C SER A 235 0.09 -14.57 -20.18
N LYS A 236 -0.55 -15.73 -19.96
CA LYS A 236 0.13 -17.04 -19.97
C LYS A 236 0.67 -17.39 -21.35
N LEU A 237 -0.14 -17.21 -22.41
CA LEU A 237 0.29 -17.49 -23.79
C LEU A 237 1.50 -16.67 -24.22
N LEU A 238 1.53 -15.38 -23.87
CA LEU A 238 2.60 -14.44 -24.24
C LEU A 238 3.72 -14.35 -23.18
N ASN A 239 3.65 -15.17 -22.11
CA ASN A 239 4.61 -15.17 -21.00
C ASN A 239 4.87 -13.77 -20.43
N ILE A 240 3.79 -13.00 -20.23
CA ILE A 240 3.88 -11.63 -19.70
C ILE A 240 4.13 -11.70 -18.19
N LYS A 241 5.30 -11.28 -17.72
CA LYS A 241 5.67 -11.21 -16.30
C LYS A 241 5.53 -9.79 -15.76
N LEU A 242 5.15 -9.66 -14.47
CA LEU A 242 5.11 -8.37 -13.76
C LEU A 242 6.52 -7.86 -13.49
N ILE A 243 7.36 -8.73 -12.92
CA ILE A 243 8.77 -8.43 -12.65
C ILE A 243 9.67 -9.23 -13.60
N GLY A 244 10.81 -8.65 -13.94
CA GLY A 244 11.79 -9.30 -14.77
C GLY A 244 12.42 -10.52 -14.08
N LYS A 245 12.90 -11.47 -14.86
CA LYS A 245 13.57 -12.65 -14.33
C LYS A 245 14.84 -12.28 -13.54
N ASP A 246 15.54 -11.24 -13.96
CA ASP A 246 16.72 -10.70 -13.26
C ASP A 246 16.39 -10.28 -11.82
N VAL A 247 15.27 -9.60 -11.62
CA VAL A 247 14.78 -9.18 -10.29
C VAL A 247 14.31 -10.38 -9.46
N GLU A 248 13.62 -11.32 -10.11
CA GLU A 248 13.12 -12.55 -9.48
C GLU A 248 14.29 -13.41 -8.97
N ASP A 249 15.30 -13.63 -9.83
CA ASP A 249 16.50 -14.39 -9.49
C ASP A 249 17.32 -13.68 -8.39
N PHE A 250 17.44 -12.35 -8.45
CA PHE A 250 18.14 -11.56 -7.44
C PHE A 250 17.53 -11.76 -6.05
N PHE A 251 16.24 -11.48 -5.85
CA PHE A 251 15.62 -11.62 -4.54
C PHE A 251 15.57 -13.08 -4.07
N GLY A 252 15.25 -14.01 -4.98
CA GLY A 252 15.23 -15.43 -4.67
C GLY A 252 16.57 -15.95 -4.17
N ASN A 253 17.66 -15.60 -4.85
CA ASN A 253 19.02 -16.00 -4.47
C ASN A 253 19.49 -15.30 -3.20
N THR A 254 19.30 -13.97 -3.08
CA THR A 254 19.71 -13.20 -1.89
C THR A 254 19.09 -13.77 -0.63
N ILE A 255 17.78 -14.07 -0.65
CA ILE A 255 17.09 -14.64 0.53
C ILE A 255 17.61 -16.07 0.80
N LYS A 256 17.74 -16.91 -0.23
CA LYS A 256 18.20 -18.28 -0.09
C LYS A 256 19.65 -18.37 0.44
N GLU A 257 20.53 -17.53 -0.07
CA GLU A 257 21.93 -17.45 0.39
C GLU A 257 22.01 -16.96 1.83
N ASN A 258 21.19 -15.98 2.22
CA ASN A 258 21.12 -15.51 3.60
C ASN A 258 20.59 -16.61 4.56
N MET A 259 19.57 -17.36 4.17
CA MET A 259 19.08 -18.50 4.94
C MET A 259 20.20 -19.52 5.18
N LYS A 260 20.89 -19.91 4.10
CA LYS A 260 22.01 -20.86 4.14
C LYS A 260 23.16 -20.34 5.01
N TYR A 261 23.56 -19.08 4.83
CA TYR A 261 24.63 -18.46 5.60
C TYR A 261 24.34 -18.46 7.11
N ARG A 262 23.10 -18.16 7.52
CA ARG A 262 22.68 -18.21 8.93
C ARG A 262 22.72 -19.63 9.50
N GLU A 263 22.30 -20.60 8.72
CA GLU A 263 22.28 -22.00 9.16
C GLU A 263 23.72 -22.53 9.34
N GLU A 264 24.61 -22.31 8.35
CA GLU A 264 25.99 -22.77 8.38
C GLU A 264 26.84 -22.11 9.47
N ASN A 265 26.55 -20.85 9.82
CA ASN A 265 27.34 -20.09 10.80
C ASN A 265 26.64 -19.98 12.16
N GLY A 266 25.49 -20.61 12.37
CA GLY A 266 24.76 -20.56 13.64
C GLY A 266 24.29 -19.14 14.01
N ILE A 267 24.05 -18.26 13.04
CA ILE A 267 23.69 -16.86 13.28
C ILE A 267 22.20 -16.77 13.65
N TYR A 268 21.94 -16.14 14.80
CA TYR A 268 20.60 -15.77 15.23
C TYR A 268 20.47 -14.25 15.33
N ARG A 269 19.55 -13.64 14.55
CA ARG A 269 19.25 -12.21 14.60
C ARG A 269 17.74 -12.03 14.75
N PRO A 270 17.25 -11.15 15.67
CA PRO A 270 15.81 -10.97 15.90
C PRO A 270 15.15 -10.10 14.81
N ASP A 271 15.21 -10.55 13.56
CA ASP A 271 14.58 -9.94 12.39
C ASP A 271 13.46 -10.82 11.81
N MET A 272 12.77 -10.32 10.78
CA MET A 272 11.63 -11.04 10.19
C MET A 272 12.05 -12.35 9.53
N LEU A 273 13.22 -12.41 8.85
CA LEU A 273 13.71 -13.64 8.23
C LEU A 273 13.95 -14.73 9.27
N GLN A 274 14.55 -14.38 10.43
CA GLN A 274 14.73 -15.35 11.52
C GLN A 274 13.40 -15.90 12.01
N HIS A 275 12.38 -15.06 12.14
CA HIS A 275 11.06 -15.52 12.53
C HIS A 275 10.42 -16.46 11.50
N LEU A 276 10.63 -16.22 10.20
CA LEU A 276 10.20 -17.13 9.15
C LEU A 276 10.92 -18.49 9.24
N LEU A 277 12.22 -18.50 9.53
CA LEU A 277 13.01 -19.71 9.76
C LEU A 277 12.54 -20.46 11.03
N ASP A 278 12.22 -19.73 12.11
CA ASP A 278 11.69 -20.32 13.33
C ASP A 278 10.31 -20.96 13.09
N ILE A 279 9.45 -20.33 12.29
CA ILE A 279 8.17 -20.92 11.85
C ILE A 279 8.44 -22.20 11.05
N GLN A 280 9.37 -22.18 10.11
CA GLN A 280 9.72 -23.34 9.29
C GLN A 280 10.19 -24.51 10.14
N LYS A 281 11.09 -24.27 11.10
CA LYS A 281 11.62 -25.31 12.01
C LYS A 281 10.57 -25.88 12.97
N ASN A 282 9.66 -25.02 13.45
CA ASN A 282 8.66 -25.39 14.47
C ASN A 282 7.31 -25.81 13.89
N ASN A 283 7.15 -25.78 12.57
CA ASN A 283 5.90 -26.11 11.91
C ASN A 283 5.58 -27.60 12.05
N LYS A 284 4.56 -27.91 12.88
CA LYS A 284 4.03 -29.26 13.11
C LYS A 284 2.75 -29.55 12.31
N THR A 285 2.38 -28.67 11.36
CA THR A 285 1.17 -28.84 10.55
C THR A 285 1.41 -29.87 9.43
N GLU A 286 0.33 -30.46 8.91
CA GLU A 286 0.40 -31.38 7.77
C GLU A 286 1.02 -30.77 6.51
N LYS A 287 0.99 -29.43 6.38
CA LYS A 287 1.61 -28.68 5.28
C LYS A 287 2.85 -27.96 5.79
N PRO A 288 4.05 -28.41 5.43
CA PRO A 288 5.30 -27.78 5.86
C PRO A 288 5.42 -26.35 5.31
N PHE A 289 5.93 -25.44 6.15
CA PHE A 289 6.31 -24.10 5.71
C PHE A 289 7.65 -24.22 4.96
N SER A 290 7.58 -24.33 3.63
CA SER A 290 8.72 -24.63 2.75
C SER A 290 9.67 -23.45 2.60
N ASP A 291 10.90 -23.69 2.09
CA ASP A 291 11.83 -22.63 1.68
C ASP A 291 11.17 -21.63 0.74
N ARG A 292 10.33 -22.12 -0.18
CA ARG A 292 9.55 -21.29 -1.09
C ARG A 292 8.59 -20.37 -0.33
N SER A 293 7.98 -20.86 0.76
CA SER A 293 7.12 -20.06 1.63
C SER A 293 7.92 -18.99 2.37
N VAL A 294 9.13 -19.33 2.85
CA VAL A 294 10.05 -18.36 3.48
C VAL A 294 10.43 -17.28 2.48
N ILE A 295 10.91 -17.65 1.29
CA ILE A 295 11.35 -16.72 0.24
C ILE A 295 10.21 -15.80 -0.20
N SER A 296 9.03 -16.36 -0.52
CA SER A 296 7.88 -15.58 -0.96
C SER A 296 7.41 -14.60 0.12
N ASN A 297 7.37 -14.99 1.39
CA ASN A 297 6.90 -14.10 2.46
C ASN A 297 7.97 -13.08 2.88
N ALA A 298 9.25 -13.41 2.86
CA ALA A 298 10.33 -12.43 3.05
C ALA A 298 10.30 -11.36 1.94
N PHE A 299 10.16 -11.79 0.68
CA PHE A 299 9.97 -10.86 -0.43
C PHE A 299 8.65 -10.06 -0.30
N SER A 300 7.57 -10.67 0.18
CA SER A 300 6.30 -9.99 0.44
C SER A 300 6.44 -8.83 1.43
N PHE A 301 7.23 -9.00 2.49
CA PHE A 301 7.48 -7.95 3.48
C PHE A 301 8.30 -6.81 2.87
N TYR A 302 9.32 -7.13 2.07
CA TYR A 302 10.07 -6.13 1.32
C TYR A 302 9.18 -5.37 0.34
N PHE A 303 8.46 -6.09 -0.52
CA PHE A 303 7.57 -5.53 -1.53
C PHE A 303 6.47 -4.64 -0.93
N GLY A 304 5.85 -5.10 0.16
CA GLY A 304 4.78 -4.38 0.85
C GLY A 304 5.25 -3.13 1.59
N GLY A 305 6.45 -3.14 2.17
CA GLY A 305 6.97 -2.03 2.96
C GLY A 305 7.74 -0.97 2.16
N TYR A 306 8.38 -1.35 1.06
CA TYR A 306 9.26 -0.46 0.30
C TYR A 306 8.54 0.77 -0.28
N ASP A 307 7.51 0.59 -1.12
CA ASP A 307 6.85 1.70 -1.81
C ASP A 307 5.67 2.28 -1.02
N SER A 308 4.95 1.44 -0.27
CA SER A 308 3.77 1.90 0.47
C SER A 308 4.12 2.88 1.58
N VAL A 309 5.13 2.56 2.40
CA VAL A 309 5.57 3.42 3.51
C VAL A 309 6.21 4.69 2.97
N SER A 310 7.11 4.61 1.98
CA SER A 310 7.73 5.80 1.37
C SER A 310 6.70 6.76 0.76
N SER A 311 5.68 6.23 0.08
CA SER A 311 4.60 7.04 -0.50
C SER A 311 3.75 7.70 0.57
N GLN A 312 3.34 6.95 1.62
CA GLN A 312 2.51 7.51 2.69
C GLN A 312 3.28 8.51 3.54
N ALA A 313 4.53 8.24 3.87
CA ALA A 313 5.38 9.18 4.57
C ALA A 313 5.58 10.49 3.79
N SER A 314 5.78 10.39 2.47
CA SER A 314 5.86 11.58 1.61
C SER A 314 4.55 12.36 1.60
N MET A 315 3.41 11.67 1.64
CA MET A 315 2.10 12.31 1.73
C MET A 315 1.89 13.01 3.08
N VAL A 316 2.33 12.40 4.19
CA VAL A 316 2.28 13.05 5.53
C VAL A 316 3.11 14.33 5.50
N MET A 317 4.36 14.28 5.04
CA MET A 317 5.25 15.43 5.00
C MET A 317 4.72 16.53 4.08
N TYR A 318 4.13 16.17 2.94
CA TYR A 318 3.45 17.13 2.07
C TYR A 318 2.27 17.82 2.78
N ASN A 319 1.42 17.07 3.48
CA ASN A 319 0.28 17.66 4.20
C ASN A 319 0.74 18.60 5.31
N LEU A 320 1.82 18.27 6.03
CA LEU A 320 2.43 19.17 7.01
C LEU A 320 2.97 20.44 6.35
N LEU A 321 3.64 20.31 5.20
CA LEU A 321 4.14 21.45 4.45
C LEU A 321 3.02 22.37 3.95
N ALA A 322 1.89 21.79 3.53
CA ALA A 322 0.71 22.54 3.09
C ALA A 322 -0.07 23.18 4.25
N ASN A 323 0.17 22.77 5.50
CA ASN A 323 -0.51 23.23 6.71
C ASN A 323 0.51 23.63 7.80
N PRO A 324 1.12 24.82 7.71
CA PRO A 324 2.23 25.24 8.58
C PRO A 324 1.92 25.22 10.09
N GLU A 325 0.67 25.47 10.48
CA GLU A 325 0.24 25.42 11.88
C GLU A 325 0.31 23.97 12.43
N CYS A 326 -0.09 23.01 11.60
CA CYS A 326 0.02 21.59 11.98
C CYS A 326 1.50 21.15 12.06
N LEU A 327 2.35 21.63 11.14
CA LEU A 327 3.78 21.37 11.15
C LEU A 327 4.42 21.92 12.44
N LYS A 328 4.15 23.19 12.77
CA LYS A 328 4.67 23.84 13.98
C LYS A 328 4.27 23.09 15.25
N ARG A 329 2.99 22.74 15.39
CA ARG A 329 2.48 21.99 16.54
C ARG A 329 3.13 20.62 16.66
N LEU A 330 3.40 19.93 15.54
CA LEU A 330 4.09 18.65 15.57
C LEU A 330 5.56 18.80 15.92
N GLN A 331 6.23 19.88 15.50
CA GLN A 331 7.59 20.18 15.91
C GLN A 331 7.66 20.48 17.43
N GLU A 332 6.67 21.16 17.99
CA GLU A 332 6.56 21.40 19.45
C GLU A 332 6.43 20.06 20.21
N GLU A 333 5.61 19.11 19.74
CA GLU A 333 5.52 17.76 20.35
C GLU A 333 6.85 16.99 20.22
N VAL A 334 7.55 17.09 19.09
CA VAL A 334 8.89 16.49 18.90
C VAL A 334 9.89 17.06 19.90
N ASP A 335 9.91 18.39 20.09
CA ASP A 335 10.80 19.06 21.04
C ASP A 335 10.50 18.69 22.50
N GLU A 336 9.23 18.55 22.85
CA GLU A 336 8.81 18.08 24.16
C GLU A 336 9.31 16.65 24.45
N VAL A 337 9.17 15.75 23.48
CA VAL A 337 9.68 14.37 23.61
C VAL A 337 11.20 14.35 23.74
N LEU A 338 11.92 15.18 22.97
CA LEU A 338 13.37 15.30 23.08
C LEU A 338 13.80 15.79 24.48
N GLU A 339 13.11 16.78 25.02
CA GLU A 339 13.40 17.33 26.36
C GLU A 339 13.14 16.27 27.46
N ASN A 340 11.98 15.59 27.40
CA ASN A 340 11.57 14.57 28.37
C ASN A 340 12.48 13.35 28.36
N THR A 341 12.97 12.94 27.18
CA THR A 341 13.84 11.75 27.01
C THR A 341 15.33 12.10 27.04
N LYS A 342 15.69 13.38 27.03
CA LYS A 342 17.08 13.88 26.89
C LYS A 342 17.74 13.29 25.61
N GLY A 343 16.97 13.13 24.54
CA GLY A 343 17.40 12.55 23.27
C GLY A 343 17.53 11.02 23.25
N GLN A 344 17.25 10.33 24.36
CA GLN A 344 17.24 8.86 24.40
C GLN A 344 15.86 8.34 23.99
N ILE A 345 15.65 8.21 22.70
CA ILE A 345 14.34 7.86 22.14
C ILE A 345 14.02 6.38 22.34
N THR A 346 12.85 6.11 22.92
CA THR A 346 12.31 4.76 23.13
C THR A 346 11.10 4.50 22.23
N TYR A 347 10.78 3.23 22.05
CA TYR A 347 9.56 2.82 21.34
C TYR A 347 8.31 3.46 21.98
N GLU A 348 8.24 3.46 23.31
CA GLU A 348 7.13 4.01 24.07
C GLU A 348 6.99 5.54 23.87
N ALA A 349 8.11 6.25 23.82
CA ALA A 349 8.10 7.69 23.58
C ALA A 349 7.50 8.03 22.21
N ILE A 350 7.98 7.37 21.14
CA ILE A 350 7.46 7.62 19.79
C ILE A 350 6.03 7.10 19.62
N SER A 351 5.70 5.92 20.15
CA SER A 351 4.34 5.37 20.03
C SER A 351 3.32 6.16 20.83
N GLY A 352 3.75 6.87 21.89
CA GLY A 352 2.89 7.71 22.73
C GLY A 352 2.66 9.14 22.23
N MET A 353 3.23 9.55 21.10
CA MET A 353 3.02 10.87 20.51
C MET A 353 1.61 10.97 19.93
N GLU A 354 0.72 11.67 20.63
CA GLU A 354 -0.71 11.72 20.29
C GLU A 354 -0.98 12.60 19.08
N TYR A 355 -0.31 13.75 18.98
CA TYR A 355 -0.51 14.63 17.83
C TYR A 355 0.11 14.05 16.56
N MET A 356 1.25 13.40 16.64
CA MET A 356 1.84 12.66 15.54
C MET A 356 0.93 11.53 15.05
N ASP A 357 0.28 10.79 15.96
CA ASP A 357 -0.72 9.79 15.58
C ASP A 357 -1.89 10.42 14.83
N ALA A 358 -2.39 11.57 15.31
CA ALA A 358 -3.47 12.29 14.67
C ALA A 358 -3.09 12.77 13.26
N VAL A 359 -1.90 13.33 13.10
CA VAL A 359 -1.33 13.78 11.81
C VAL A 359 -1.21 12.62 10.82
N VAL A 360 -0.63 11.50 11.24
CA VAL A 360 -0.47 10.31 10.39
C VAL A 360 -1.84 9.74 9.98
N ASN A 361 -2.76 9.61 10.94
CA ASN A 361 -4.10 9.08 10.67
C ASN A 361 -4.90 10.00 9.73
N GLU A 362 -4.79 11.31 9.87
CA GLU A 362 -5.49 12.25 8.99
C GLU A 362 -4.92 12.23 7.55
N ALA A 363 -3.61 12.13 7.41
CA ALA A 363 -3.01 11.96 6.09
C ALA A 363 -3.45 10.64 5.43
N LEU A 364 -3.51 9.55 6.18
CA LEU A 364 -4.00 8.24 5.71
C LEU A 364 -5.51 8.27 5.40
N ARG A 365 -6.29 9.11 6.07
CA ARG A 365 -7.71 9.32 5.74
C ARG A 365 -7.88 10.01 4.40
N LEU A 366 -7.19 11.12 4.20
CA LEU A 366 -7.27 11.91 2.95
C LEU A 366 -6.69 11.17 1.76
N TYR A 367 -5.54 10.53 1.95
CA TYR A 367 -4.77 9.93 0.87
C TYR A 367 -4.35 8.48 1.20
N PRO A 368 -5.29 7.54 1.37
CA PRO A 368 -4.94 6.15 1.61
C PRO A 368 -4.12 5.59 0.44
N ALA A 369 -3.10 4.76 0.72
CA ALA A 369 -2.27 4.12 -0.31
C ALA A 369 -3.13 3.28 -1.26
N VAL A 370 -4.11 2.57 -0.70
CA VAL A 370 -5.04 1.71 -1.42
C VAL A 370 -6.40 2.40 -1.47
N ILE A 371 -6.80 2.85 -2.65
CA ILE A 371 -8.05 3.62 -2.85
C ILE A 371 -9.32 2.78 -2.83
N PHE A 372 -9.20 1.46 -3.01
CA PHE A 372 -10.27 0.49 -2.85
C PHE A 372 -9.74 -0.86 -2.38
N LEU A 373 -10.55 -1.59 -1.62
CA LEU A 373 -10.28 -2.98 -1.28
C LEU A 373 -11.11 -3.87 -2.19
N ASP A 374 -10.52 -4.94 -2.72
CA ASP A 374 -11.27 -5.94 -3.46
C ASP A 374 -11.60 -7.15 -2.58
N ARG A 375 -12.71 -7.79 -2.90
CA ARG A 375 -13.12 -9.09 -2.38
C ARG A 375 -13.71 -9.91 -3.50
N GLN A 376 -13.43 -11.21 -3.53
CA GLN A 376 -14.08 -12.13 -4.43
C GLN A 376 -15.00 -13.07 -3.66
N CYS A 377 -16.22 -13.24 -4.17
CA CYS A 377 -17.19 -14.14 -3.58
C CYS A 377 -16.77 -15.60 -3.82
N SER A 378 -16.54 -16.38 -2.75
CA SER A 378 -16.09 -17.78 -2.83
C SER A 378 -17.25 -18.78 -2.93
N LYS A 379 -18.47 -18.38 -2.56
CA LYS A 379 -19.72 -19.13 -2.66
C LYS A 379 -20.90 -18.20 -2.86
N ASP A 380 -21.98 -18.67 -3.50
CA ASP A 380 -23.18 -17.85 -3.71
C ASP A 380 -23.64 -17.20 -2.40
N PHE A 381 -23.93 -15.91 -2.45
CA PHE A 381 -24.30 -15.10 -1.27
C PHE A 381 -25.40 -14.10 -1.62
N GLU A 382 -26.41 -14.00 -0.78
CA GLU A 382 -27.49 -13.04 -0.96
C GLU A 382 -27.18 -11.71 -0.28
N LEU A 383 -27.06 -10.64 -1.09
CA LEU A 383 -27.01 -9.27 -0.63
C LEU A 383 -28.43 -8.74 -0.38
N PRO A 384 -28.62 -7.85 0.60
CA PRO A 384 -29.91 -7.16 0.78
C PRO A 384 -30.24 -6.33 -0.49
N PRO A 385 -31.49 -5.87 -0.63
CA PRO A 385 -31.85 -4.96 -1.71
C PRO A 385 -30.90 -3.77 -1.80
N ALA A 386 -30.51 -3.41 -3.02
CA ALA A 386 -29.64 -2.26 -3.26
C ALA A 386 -30.29 -0.95 -2.81
N VAL A 387 -31.61 -0.82 -3.02
CA VAL A 387 -32.43 0.33 -2.63
C VAL A 387 -33.64 -0.13 -1.82
N PRO A 388 -34.24 0.72 -0.97
CA PRO A 388 -35.48 0.39 -0.26
C PRO A 388 -36.58 -0.07 -1.23
N GLY A 389 -37.30 -1.15 -0.88
CA GLY A 389 -38.35 -1.73 -1.72
C GLY A 389 -37.87 -2.54 -2.92
N GLY A 390 -36.56 -2.63 -3.15
CA GLY A 390 -35.98 -3.48 -4.18
C GLY A 390 -35.99 -4.97 -3.82
N LYS A 391 -35.44 -5.81 -4.71
CA LYS A 391 -35.26 -7.25 -4.47
C LYS A 391 -33.86 -7.55 -3.98
N PRO A 392 -33.66 -8.57 -3.11
CA PRO A 392 -32.35 -9.08 -2.80
C PRO A 392 -31.61 -9.52 -4.06
N PHE A 393 -30.28 -9.44 -4.03
CA PHE A 393 -29.43 -9.81 -5.14
C PHE A 393 -28.47 -10.94 -4.78
N THR A 394 -28.56 -12.06 -5.47
CA THR A 394 -27.64 -13.18 -5.28
C THR A 394 -26.33 -12.94 -6.04
N VAL A 395 -25.28 -12.66 -5.29
CA VAL A 395 -23.91 -12.60 -5.79
C VAL A 395 -23.44 -14.03 -6.04
N LYS A 396 -23.06 -14.34 -7.26
CA LYS A 396 -22.55 -15.66 -7.63
C LYS A 396 -21.09 -15.82 -7.26
N LYS A 397 -20.67 -17.07 -6.99
CA LYS A 397 -19.25 -17.42 -6.82
C LYS A 397 -18.40 -16.81 -7.95
N GLY A 398 -17.24 -16.23 -7.59
CA GLY A 398 -16.34 -15.57 -8.53
C GLY A 398 -16.67 -14.09 -8.81
N THR A 399 -17.80 -13.57 -8.32
CA THR A 399 -18.13 -12.15 -8.47
C THR A 399 -17.21 -11.30 -7.60
N ASN A 400 -16.74 -10.17 -8.16
CA ASN A 400 -15.86 -9.25 -7.46
C ASN A 400 -16.65 -8.09 -6.83
N LEU A 401 -16.27 -7.75 -5.61
CA LEU A 401 -16.79 -6.62 -4.85
C LEU A 401 -15.66 -5.65 -4.54
N TRP A 402 -15.91 -4.36 -4.67
CA TRP A 402 -14.96 -3.31 -4.26
C TRP A 402 -15.54 -2.48 -3.14
N ILE A 403 -14.68 -2.16 -2.16
CA ILE A 403 -14.95 -1.20 -1.07
C ILE A 403 -14.15 0.06 -1.40
N PRO A 404 -14.77 1.18 -1.78
CA PRO A 404 -14.09 2.37 -2.26
C PRO A 404 -13.57 3.21 -1.08
N VAL A 405 -12.41 2.83 -0.54
CA VAL A 405 -11.81 3.40 0.68
C VAL A 405 -11.73 4.92 0.63
N HIS A 406 -11.08 5.47 -0.41
CA HIS A 406 -10.90 6.91 -0.55
C HIS A 406 -12.23 7.66 -0.60
N ALA A 407 -13.22 7.14 -1.33
CA ALA A 407 -14.53 7.79 -1.43
C ALA A 407 -15.27 7.81 -0.09
N ILE A 408 -15.20 6.71 0.69
CA ILE A 408 -15.83 6.63 2.03
C ILE A 408 -15.11 7.54 3.03
N GLN A 409 -13.76 7.54 3.01
CA GLN A 409 -12.95 8.35 3.92
C GLN A 409 -13.02 9.86 3.63
N THR A 410 -13.52 10.24 2.45
CA THR A 410 -13.78 11.63 2.06
C THR A 410 -15.26 11.92 1.84
N ASP A 411 -16.17 11.14 2.45
CA ASP A 411 -17.61 11.38 2.36
C ASP A 411 -18.07 12.36 3.45
N PRO A 412 -18.71 13.51 3.08
CA PRO A 412 -19.25 14.47 4.02
C PRO A 412 -20.34 13.89 4.95
N LYS A 413 -20.91 12.73 4.60
CA LYS A 413 -21.82 11.98 5.48
C LYS A 413 -21.13 11.51 6.77
N TYR A 414 -19.82 11.25 6.73
CA TYR A 414 -19.05 10.68 7.83
C TYR A 414 -18.02 11.63 8.44
N TYR A 415 -17.59 12.62 7.67
CA TYR A 415 -16.52 13.55 8.05
C TYR A 415 -16.92 14.98 7.69
N ASP A 416 -16.93 15.87 8.67
CA ASP A 416 -17.13 17.30 8.43
C ASP A 416 -15.92 17.86 7.68
N ASN A 417 -16.15 18.71 6.67
CA ASN A 417 -15.11 19.28 5.81
C ASN A 417 -14.10 18.21 5.33
N PRO A 418 -14.55 17.15 4.62
CA PRO A 418 -13.78 15.93 4.42
C PRO A 418 -12.51 16.13 3.57
N ASP A 419 -12.41 17.19 2.80
CA ASP A 419 -11.25 17.51 1.95
C ASP A 419 -10.19 18.35 2.70
N GLN A 420 -10.47 18.80 3.93
CA GLN A 420 -9.55 19.56 4.78
C GLN A 420 -8.66 18.60 5.58
N PHE A 421 -7.35 18.94 5.66
CA PHE A 421 -6.42 18.27 6.55
C PHE A 421 -6.59 18.81 7.98
N ASP A 422 -7.18 18.02 8.84
CA ASP A 422 -7.54 18.40 10.21
C ASP A 422 -7.19 17.26 11.19
N PRO A 423 -5.96 17.24 11.73
CA PRO A 423 -5.54 16.23 12.72
C PRO A 423 -6.37 16.22 14.00
N ASP A 424 -6.94 17.36 14.41
CA ASP A 424 -7.73 17.46 15.64
C ASP A 424 -8.99 16.56 15.62
N ARG A 425 -9.44 16.20 14.47
CA ARG A 425 -10.48 15.17 14.24
C ARG A 425 -10.15 13.84 14.94
N PHE A 426 -8.89 13.43 14.91
CA PHE A 426 -8.45 12.20 15.55
C PHE A 426 -8.15 12.37 17.05
N LEU A 427 -7.85 13.56 17.51
CA LEU A 427 -7.69 13.84 18.94
C LEU A 427 -9.04 13.86 19.66
N GLN A 428 -10.07 14.49 19.05
CA GLN A 428 -11.40 14.65 19.65
C GLN A 428 -12.24 13.38 19.53
N ASP A 429 -12.28 12.81 18.33
CA ASP A 429 -13.18 11.70 17.95
C ASP A 429 -12.46 10.42 17.52
N GLY A 430 -11.15 10.29 17.78
CA GLY A 430 -10.32 9.22 17.24
C GLY A 430 -10.87 7.82 17.51
N LYS A 431 -11.31 7.54 18.74
CA LYS A 431 -11.88 6.24 19.09
C LYS A 431 -13.16 5.95 18.28
N ARG A 432 -14.01 6.95 18.09
CA ARG A 432 -15.25 6.83 17.31
C ARG A 432 -14.92 6.59 15.84
N ILE A 433 -13.99 7.34 15.27
CA ILE A 433 -13.57 7.23 13.87
C ILE A 433 -12.94 5.86 13.61
N LEU A 434 -11.97 5.43 14.41
CA LEU A 434 -11.30 4.15 14.27
C LEU A 434 -12.25 2.96 14.40
N GLY A 435 -13.29 3.06 15.24
CA GLY A 435 -14.31 2.02 15.44
C GLY A 435 -15.48 2.08 14.46
N SER A 436 -15.63 3.14 13.67
CA SER A 436 -16.82 3.37 12.83
C SER A 436 -16.96 2.39 11.67
N GLY A 437 -15.84 1.90 11.14
CA GLY A 437 -15.76 1.18 9.86
C GLY A 437 -15.77 2.09 8.64
N THR A 438 -15.68 3.42 8.82
CA THR A 438 -15.50 4.40 7.75
C THR A 438 -14.03 4.74 7.52
N TYR A 439 -13.15 4.47 8.50
CA TYR A 439 -11.71 4.64 8.45
C TYR A 439 -11.03 3.27 8.24
N MET A 440 -10.46 3.06 7.08
CA MET A 440 -9.90 1.75 6.70
C MET A 440 -8.68 1.84 5.76
N PRO A 441 -7.69 2.72 6.03
CA PRO A 441 -6.55 2.89 5.13
C PRO A 441 -5.66 1.64 5.04
N PHE A 442 -5.72 0.77 6.05
CA PHE A 442 -5.04 -0.53 6.10
C PHE A 442 -5.97 -1.71 5.80
N GLY A 443 -7.19 -1.45 5.36
CA GLY A 443 -8.21 -2.47 5.15
C GLY A 443 -9.14 -2.68 6.34
N ILE A 444 -10.02 -3.67 6.24
CA ILE A 444 -11.04 -3.99 7.25
C ILE A 444 -11.21 -5.50 7.39
N GLY A 445 -11.50 -5.94 8.61
CA GLY A 445 -11.77 -7.34 8.96
C GLY A 445 -10.51 -8.21 8.98
N PRO A 446 -10.62 -9.55 8.92
CA PRO A 446 -9.48 -10.47 9.03
C PRO A 446 -8.40 -10.30 7.94
N ARG A 447 -8.75 -9.71 6.79
CA ARG A 447 -7.83 -9.34 5.70
C ARG A 447 -7.15 -7.99 5.88
N ILE A 448 -7.25 -7.38 7.06
CA ILE A 448 -6.52 -6.14 7.39
C ILE A 448 -5.01 -6.33 7.22
N CYS A 449 -4.31 -5.26 6.87
CA CYS A 449 -2.85 -5.28 6.71
C CYS A 449 -2.16 -5.90 7.94
N ILE A 450 -1.25 -6.83 7.72
CA ILE A 450 -0.52 -7.50 8.81
C ILE A 450 0.55 -6.58 9.41
N GLY A 451 1.10 -5.66 8.58
CA GLY A 451 2.20 -4.77 8.93
C GLY A 451 1.80 -3.41 9.50
N ILE A 452 0.54 -3.18 9.92
CA ILE A 452 0.06 -1.86 10.39
C ILE A 452 1.02 -1.26 11.44
N ARG A 453 1.32 -2.03 12.48
CA ARG A 453 2.18 -1.56 13.59
C ARG A 453 3.58 -1.22 13.12
N PHE A 454 4.15 -2.06 12.24
CA PHE A 454 5.46 -1.83 11.67
C PHE A 454 5.48 -0.56 10.82
N ALA A 455 4.57 -0.44 9.87
CA ALA A 455 4.49 0.72 8.98
C ALA A 455 4.24 2.04 9.74
N THR A 456 3.35 2.01 10.74
CA THR A 456 3.05 3.21 11.54
C THR A 456 4.26 3.65 12.36
N ILE A 457 4.94 2.73 13.05
CA ILE A 457 6.11 3.11 13.86
C ILE A 457 7.29 3.53 12.97
N GLU A 458 7.49 2.89 11.82
CA GLU A 458 8.51 3.27 10.84
C GLU A 458 8.30 4.70 10.34
N MET A 459 7.07 5.07 9.97
CA MET A 459 6.72 6.45 9.57
C MET A 459 6.94 7.44 10.71
N LYS A 460 6.49 7.12 11.93
CA LYS A 460 6.63 8.00 13.11
C LYS A 460 8.10 8.25 13.46
N VAL A 461 8.93 7.21 13.46
CA VAL A 461 10.37 7.33 13.70
C VAL A 461 11.02 8.26 12.68
N MET A 462 10.74 8.07 11.41
CA MET A 462 11.28 8.90 10.35
C MET A 462 10.84 10.36 10.49
N ILE A 463 9.53 10.62 10.66
CA ILE A 463 8.99 11.98 10.81
C ILE A 463 9.65 12.67 12.02
N PHE A 464 9.78 11.95 13.14
CA PHE A 464 10.42 12.45 14.35
C PHE A 464 11.86 12.89 14.08
N TYR A 465 12.69 12.03 13.47
CA TYR A 465 14.10 12.34 13.23
C TYR A 465 14.29 13.48 12.23
N ILE A 466 13.43 13.59 11.23
CA ILE A 466 13.46 14.71 10.28
C ILE A 466 13.08 16.01 10.98
N LEU A 467 11.94 16.04 11.68
CA LEU A 467 11.44 17.27 12.31
C LEU A 467 12.28 17.72 13.51
N ALA A 468 13.02 16.82 14.13
CA ALA A 468 14.01 17.16 15.16
C ALA A 468 15.18 17.96 14.59
N ARG A 469 15.58 17.74 13.34
CA ARG A 469 16.81 18.28 12.72
C ARG A 469 16.59 19.22 11.54
N CYS A 470 15.40 19.19 10.95
CA CYS A 470 15.12 19.90 9.71
C CYS A 470 13.84 20.74 9.79
N ASP A 471 13.87 21.88 9.14
CA ASP A 471 12.69 22.68 8.81
C ASP A 471 12.25 22.38 7.39
N LEU A 472 10.92 22.38 7.17
CA LEU A 472 10.30 22.17 5.88
C LEU A 472 9.78 23.50 5.33
N LYS A 473 10.10 23.80 4.07
CA LYS A 473 9.62 24.99 3.38
C LYS A 473 9.15 24.66 1.96
N ASN A 474 8.26 25.47 1.44
CA ASN A 474 7.89 25.38 0.03
C ASN A 474 9.09 25.73 -0.86
N CYS A 475 9.17 25.08 -2.03
CA CYS A 475 10.09 25.44 -3.10
C CYS A 475 9.30 25.79 -4.38
N SER A 476 10.01 26.18 -5.44
CA SER A 476 9.40 26.58 -6.71
C SER A 476 8.53 25.48 -7.36
N LYS A 477 8.83 24.20 -7.06
CA LYS A 477 8.15 23.01 -7.59
C LYS A 477 7.06 22.47 -6.67
N THR A 478 6.88 23.03 -5.47
CA THR A 478 5.83 22.59 -4.53
C THR A 478 4.45 22.90 -5.10
N GLU A 479 3.64 21.89 -5.34
CA GLU A 479 2.28 22.03 -5.88
C GLU A 479 1.25 21.96 -4.75
N ILE A 480 0.63 23.08 -4.39
CA ILE A 480 -0.46 23.18 -3.41
C ILE A 480 -1.68 23.83 -4.10
N PRO A 481 -2.85 23.16 -4.13
CA PRO A 481 -3.13 21.80 -3.63
C PRO A 481 -2.50 20.70 -4.50
N LEU A 482 -2.26 19.54 -3.88
CA LEU A 482 -1.69 18.37 -4.56
C LEU A 482 -2.59 17.88 -5.69
N LYS A 483 -1.98 17.62 -6.84
CA LYS A 483 -2.66 16.94 -7.94
C LYS A 483 -2.27 15.46 -7.96
N LEU A 484 -3.28 14.58 -7.97
CA LEU A 484 -3.06 13.15 -8.01
C LEU A 484 -2.68 12.66 -9.41
N SER A 485 -1.83 11.65 -9.44
CA SER A 485 -1.38 10.99 -10.67
C SER A 485 -2.54 10.26 -11.36
N VAL A 486 -2.61 10.41 -12.67
CA VAL A 486 -3.55 9.68 -13.54
C VAL A 486 -2.96 8.38 -14.07
N ASN A 487 -1.74 8.03 -13.68
CA ASN A 487 -0.97 6.90 -14.23
C ASN A 487 -0.93 5.68 -13.31
N VAL A 488 -1.41 5.82 -12.05
CA VAL A 488 -1.34 4.79 -11.02
C VAL A 488 -2.70 4.55 -10.38
N LEU A 489 -2.88 3.35 -9.82
CA LEU A 489 -4.14 2.97 -9.17
C LEU A 489 -4.27 3.50 -7.73
N GLY A 490 -3.23 4.12 -7.18
CA GLY A 490 -3.21 4.66 -5.81
C GLY A 490 -3.18 6.19 -5.76
N ASN A 491 -3.21 6.73 -4.55
CA ASN A 491 -3.02 8.16 -4.30
C ASN A 491 -1.53 8.50 -4.28
N VAL A 492 -1.02 9.01 -5.39
CA VAL A 492 0.39 9.45 -5.54
C VAL A 492 0.39 10.82 -6.20
N ALA A 493 1.30 11.69 -5.79
CA ALA A 493 1.48 12.99 -6.41
C ALA A 493 1.78 12.85 -7.92
N ARG A 494 1.17 13.70 -8.74
CA ARG A 494 1.36 13.66 -10.20
C ARG A 494 2.78 14.04 -10.59
N ASP A 495 3.29 15.11 -10.00
CA ASP A 495 4.57 15.73 -10.38
C ASP A 495 5.64 15.58 -9.28
N GLY A 496 5.44 14.67 -8.31
CA GLY A 496 6.35 14.40 -7.19
C GLY A 496 6.04 15.21 -5.93
N TYR A 497 6.81 14.97 -4.87
CA TYR A 497 6.68 15.62 -3.55
C TYR A 497 7.87 16.55 -3.35
N TRP A 498 7.82 17.74 -3.96
CA TRP A 498 8.90 18.69 -3.94
C TRP A 498 8.83 19.59 -2.71
N MET A 499 9.93 19.71 -2.01
CA MET A 499 10.06 20.59 -0.84
C MET A 499 11.50 21.07 -0.65
N ASN A 500 11.64 22.17 0.06
CA ASN A 500 12.90 22.69 0.53
C ASN A 500 13.09 22.21 1.97
N ILE A 501 14.19 21.50 2.24
CA ILE A 501 14.56 20.99 3.55
C ILE A 501 15.79 21.74 4.02
N GLN A 502 15.68 22.45 5.14
CA GLN A 502 16.79 23.20 5.73
C GLN A 502 17.18 22.60 7.09
N PRO A 503 18.47 22.59 7.43
CA PRO A 503 18.85 22.30 8.82
C PRO A 503 18.15 23.28 9.76
N ARG A 504 17.60 22.76 10.84
CA ARG A 504 16.86 23.55 11.82
C ARG A 504 17.84 24.42 12.62
N GLU A 505 17.65 25.75 12.62
CA GLU A 505 18.55 26.69 13.33
C GLU A 505 18.39 26.60 14.84
N ASN A 506 17.14 26.44 15.33
CA ASN A 506 16.82 26.33 16.76
C ASN A 506 16.50 24.89 17.13
N CYS A 507 17.48 24.00 16.99
CA CYS A 507 17.34 22.62 17.44
C CYS A 507 17.22 22.53 18.95
N ASN A 508 16.46 21.56 19.44
CA ASN A 508 16.48 21.19 20.85
C ASN A 508 17.90 20.77 21.25
N ARG A 509 18.35 21.20 22.45
CA ARG A 509 19.71 20.93 23.01
C ARG A 509 20.07 19.44 23.07
N TYR A 510 19.10 18.54 23.02
CA TYR A 510 19.32 17.10 23.06
C TYR A 510 19.30 16.43 21.67
N VAL A 511 19.22 17.20 20.59
CA VAL A 511 19.19 16.64 19.23
C VAL A 511 20.45 15.83 18.89
N ASP A 512 21.60 16.23 19.45
CA ASP A 512 22.87 15.52 19.24
C ASP A 512 22.92 14.17 19.98
N ASN A 513 22.07 13.97 20.99
CA ASN A 513 21.92 12.70 21.69
C ASN A 513 21.05 11.68 20.93
N LEU A 514 20.44 12.06 19.81
CA LEU A 514 19.68 11.17 18.92
C LEU A 514 20.53 10.08 18.24
N ILE A 515 21.80 9.98 18.59
CA ILE A 515 22.66 8.87 18.17
C ILE A 515 22.23 7.64 18.97
N PRO A 516 21.86 6.51 18.32
CA PRO A 516 21.54 5.29 19.04
C PRO A 516 22.73 4.88 19.93
N ASN A 517 22.59 4.98 21.24
CA ASN A 517 23.54 4.41 22.19
C ASN A 517 23.48 2.88 22.06
N GLY A 518 24.41 2.32 21.35
CA GLY A 518 24.54 0.89 21.18
C GLY A 518 25.04 0.55 19.79
N THR A 519 26.34 0.71 19.56
CA THR A 519 26.99 -0.22 18.65
C THR A 519 26.65 -1.60 19.16
N CYS A 520 25.71 -2.29 18.49
CA CYS A 520 25.61 -3.73 18.62
C CYS A 520 26.97 -4.31 18.21
N ASN A 521 27.84 -4.51 19.22
CA ASN A 521 28.94 -5.45 19.15
C ASN A 521 28.33 -6.87 19.13
N ALA A 522 27.63 -7.19 18.06
CA ALA A 522 27.29 -8.54 17.69
C ALA A 522 28.03 -8.78 16.37
N GLY A 523 29.15 -9.47 16.48
CA GLY A 523 30.09 -9.84 15.43
C GLY A 523 29.45 -9.98 14.05
N CYS A 524 29.73 -8.99 13.23
CA CYS A 524 29.64 -9.06 11.78
C CYS A 524 30.97 -8.51 11.28
N GLN A 525 31.96 -9.37 11.14
CA GLN A 525 33.00 -9.26 10.11
C GLN A 525 32.56 -10.05 8.92
#